data_13b2ddf0532d36cbc5b84927c9d50cb7
#
_entry.id   13b2ddf0532d36cbc5b84927c9d50cb7
#
_cell.length_a   1.000
_cell.length_b   1.000
_cell.length_c   1.000
_cell.angle_alpha   90.00
_cell.angle_beta   90.00
_cell.angle_gamma   90.00
#
_symmetry.space_group_name_H-M   'P 1'
#
loop_
_entity.id
_entity.type
_entity.pdbx_description
1 polymer ?
#
loop_
_entity_poly.entity_id
_entity_poly.type
_entity_poly.pdbx_seq_one_letter_code
_entity_poly.pdbx_strand_id
1 'polypeptide(L)'
;MFSLKKFKNQKGAMFGLDARVALAIFGGLSVIAGAAVFGTISETRVTSLITEFDNISKGYINYVFDTGVDTTTFGDMLSDPGAPVVNWSGPYLTMANNDQVVYGTYSYGMGLDSAGTTPSSTAASCVAGAVCYVWLQLDEIPESIAELVDQQIDGGNTPSPTTGNFRYAVTAGQADAEFKISRCQTGSCS
;
A
#
# COMPACT_ATOMS: atom_id res chain seq x y z
N MET A 1 -79.51 -28.22 -20.96
CA MET A 1 -78.55 -27.16 -21.43
C MET A 1 -77.81 -26.71 -20.16
N PHE A 2 -76.62 -27.37 -19.89
CA PHE A 2 -75.85 -27.08 -18.70
C PHE A 2 -74.73 -26.07 -19.08
N SER A 3 -74.80 -24.88 -18.49
CA SER A 3 -73.79 -23.82 -18.65
C SER A 3 -72.60 -24.09 -17.73
N LEU A 4 -71.42 -24.46 -18.30
CA LEU A 4 -70.17 -24.59 -17.59
C LEU A 4 -69.62 -23.20 -17.30
N LYS A 5 -69.72 -22.77 -16.02
CA LYS A 5 -68.97 -21.60 -15.52
C LYS A 5 -67.46 -21.86 -15.55
N LYS A 6 -66.75 -21.14 -16.45
CA LYS A 6 -65.33 -21.14 -16.59
C LYS A 6 -64.69 -20.47 -15.36
N PHE A 7 -64.18 -21.27 -14.43
CA PHE A 7 -63.34 -20.72 -13.32
C PHE A 7 -62.09 -20.12 -13.88
N LYS A 8 -62.04 -18.79 -13.88
CA LYS A 8 -60.86 -18.03 -14.25
C LYS A 8 -59.82 -18.19 -13.13
N ASN A 9 -58.77 -18.92 -13.44
CA ASN A 9 -57.67 -19.19 -12.51
C ASN A 9 -56.91 -17.89 -12.20
N GLN A 10 -57.21 -17.26 -11.06
CA GLN A 10 -56.54 -16.02 -10.61
C GLN A 10 -55.21 -16.27 -9.85
N LYS A 11 -54.70 -17.50 -9.84
CA LYS A 11 -53.47 -17.87 -9.09
C LYS A 11 -52.18 -17.33 -9.68
N GLY A 12 -52.17 -16.83 -10.92
CA GLY A 12 -50.94 -16.31 -11.55
C GLY A 12 -50.59 -14.87 -11.19
N ALA A 13 -51.53 -14.07 -10.70
CA ALA A 13 -51.26 -12.65 -10.41
C ALA A 13 -50.58 -12.41 -9.06
N MET A 14 -50.82 -13.27 -8.08
CA MET A 14 -50.19 -13.15 -6.74
C MET A 14 -48.73 -13.53 -6.76
N PHE A 15 -48.33 -14.54 -7.55
CA PHE A 15 -46.92 -14.92 -7.71
C PHE A 15 -46.07 -13.85 -8.39
N GLY A 16 -46.65 -13.02 -9.25
CA GLY A 16 -45.92 -11.94 -9.95
C GLY A 16 -45.55 -10.75 -9.04
N LEU A 17 -46.41 -10.46 -8.04
CA LEU A 17 -46.14 -9.36 -7.09
C LEU A 17 -45.09 -9.75 -6.04
N ASP A 18 -45.18 -10.95 -5.46
CA ASP A 18 -44.19 -11.48 -4.51
C ASP A 18 -42.79 -11.57 -5.13
N ALA A 19 -42.71 -12.04 -6.38
CA ALA A 19 -41.43 -12.11 -7.08
C ALA A 19 -40.82 -10.71 -7.34
N ARG A 20 -41.64 -9.72 -7.66
CA ARG A 20 -41.18 -8.34 -7.87
C ARG A 20 -40.72 -7.67 -6.59
N VAL A 21 -41.44 -7.87 -5.48
CA VAL A 21 -41.06 -7.36 -4.16
C VAL A 21 -39.77 -8.04 -3.69
N ALA A 22 -39.69 -9.37 -3.82
CA ALA A 22 -38.46 -10.11 -3.49
C ALA A 22 -37.24 -9.63 -4.29
N LEU A 23 -37.38 -9.42 -5.61
CA LEU A 23 -36.31 -8.90 -6.46
C LEU A 23 -35.93 -7.46 -6.09
N ALA A 24 -36.87 -6.60 -5.73
CA ALA A 24 -36.60 -5.24 -5.31
C ALA A 24 -35.81 -5.20 -3.98
N ILE A 25 -36.19 -6.02 -3.01
CA ILE A 25 -35.50 -6.13 -1.71
C ILE A 25 -34.13 -6.75 -1.92
N PHE A 26 -34.02 -7.83 -2.69
CA PHE A 26 -32.75 -8.49 -2.95
C PHE A 26 -31.78 -7.58 -3.73
N GLY A 27 -32.30 -6.85 -4.74
CA GLY A 27 -31.52 -5.86 -5.49
C GLY A 27 -31.01 -4.74 -4.60
N GLY A 28 -31.85 -4.19 -3.73
CA GLY A 28 -31.47 -3.16 -2.77
C GLY A 28 -30.38 -3.63 -1.78
N LEU A 29 -30.54 -4.82 -1.22
CA LEU A 29 -29.57 -5.41 -0.30
C LEU A 29 -28.22 -5.72 -0.99
N SER A 30 -28.27 -6.19 -2.24
CA SER A 30 -27.05 -6.48 -3.03
C SER A 30 -26.22 -5.23 -3.27
N VAL A 31 -26.81 -4.08 -3.54
CA VAL A 31 -26.09 -2.81 -3.75
C VAL A 31 -25.44 -2.34 -2.46
N ILE A 32 -26.15 -2.40 -1.34
CA ILE A 32 -25.59 -2.00 -0.03
C ILE A 32 -24.46 -2.93 0.38
N ALA A 33 -24.63 -4.24 0.24
CA ALA A 33 -23.59 -5.22 0.55
C ALA A 33 -22.36 -5.04 -0.34
N GLY A 34 -22.55 -4.77 -1.64
CA GLY A 34 -21.47 -4.52 -2.58
C GLY A 34 -20.63 -3.29 -2.18
N ALA A 35 -21.27 -2.18 -1.87
CA ALA A 35 -20.57 -0.96 -1.45
C ALA A 35 -19.73 -1.16 -0.16
N ALA A 36 -20.29 -1.88 0.82
CA ALA A 36 -19.59 -2.19 2.07
C ALA A 36 -18.34 -3.06 1.83
N VAL A 37 -18.42 -4.05 0.94
CA VAL A 37 -17.30 -4.93 0.61
C VAL A 37 -16.15 -4.17 -0.04
N PHE A 38 -16.43 -3.25 -0.96
CA PHE A 38 -15.37 -2.45 -1.60
C PHE A 38 -14.61 -1.58 -0.59
N GLY A 39 -15.28 -0.95 0.37
CA GLY A 39 -14.64 -0.19 1.45
C GLY A 39 -13.69 -1.06 2.28
N THR A 40 -14.15 -2.23 2.71
CA THR A 40 -13.35 -3.17 3.51
C THR A 40 -12.11 -3.70 2.76
N ILE A 41 -12.22 -3.92 1.45
CA ILE A 41 -11.08 -4.35 0.63
C ILE A 41 -10.00 -3.28 0.60
N SER A 42 -10.36 -2.01 0.44
CA SER A 42 -9.40 -0.90 0.43
C SER A 42 -8.70 -0.75 1.78
N GLU A 43 -9.43 -0.78 2.88
CA GLU A 43 -8.87 -0.73 4.24
C GLU A 43 -7.92 -1.91 4.52
N THR A 44 -8.28 -3.11 4.08
CA THR A 44 -7.43 -4.29 4.23
C THR A 44 -6.13 -4.16 3.45
N ARG A 45 -6.17 -3.62 2.23
CA ARG A 45 -4.98 -3.37 1.41
C ARG A 45 -4.06 -2.33 2.06
N VAL A 46 -4.60 -1.24 2.57
CA VAL A 46 -3.86 -0.20 3.27
C VAL A 46 -3.17 -0.77 4.51
N THR A 47 -3.90 -1.49 5.36
CA THR A 47 -3.35 -2.11 6.56
C THR A 47 -2.26 -3.14 6.25
N SER A 48 -2.47 -3.95 5.21
CA SER A 48 -1.47 -4.91 4.74
C SER A 48 -0.18 -4.22 4.28
N LEU A 49 -0.31 -3.15 3.49
CA LEU A 49 0.82 -2.39 2.97
C LEU A 49 1.62 -1.71 4.09
N ILE A 50 0.96 -1.09 5.04
CA ILE A 50 1.61 -0.47 6.21
C ILE A 50 2.35 -1.53 7.04
N THR A 51 1.73 -2.70 7.24
CA THR A 51 2.38 -3.81 7.97
C THR A 51 3.63 -4.30 7.23
N GLU A 52 3.59 -4.33 5.90
CA GLU A 52 4.72 -4.71 5.06
C GLU A 52 5.85 -3.67 5.15
N PHE A 53 5.54 -2.38 5.07
CA PHE A 53 6.51 -1.29 5.29
C PHE A 53 7.18 -1.39 6.66
N ASP A 54 6.43 -1.64 7.71
CA ASP A 54 6.96 -1.82 9.05
C ASP A 54 7.89 -3.04 9.16
N ASN A 55 7.55 -4.14 8.50
CA ASN A 55 8.38 -5.34 8.49
C ASN A 55 9.69 -5.12 7.72
N ILE A 56 9.62 -4.45 6.55
CA ILE A 56 10.79 -4.11 5.76
C ILE A 56 11.68 -3.12 6.53
N SER A 57 11.08 -2.13 7.18
CA SER A 57 11.80 -1.17 8.02
C SER A 57 12.56 -1.84 9.17
N LYS A 58 11.92 -2.77 9.87
CA LYS A 58 12.56 -3.58 10.93
C LYS A 58 13.70 -4.43 10.38
N GLY A 59 13.51 -5.06 9.21
CA GLY A 59 14.56 -5.81 8.52
C GLY A 59 15.76 -4.92 8.22
N TYR A 60 15.53 -3.72 7.69
CA TYR A 60 16.57 -2.75 7.40
C TYR A 60 17.33 -2.32 8.67
N ILE A 61 16.63 -2.00 9.73
CA ILE A 61 17.24 -1.61 11.00
C ILE A 61 18.11 -2.73 11.57
N ASN A 62 17.67 -3.99 11.49
CA ASN A 62 18.45 -5.15 11.92
C ASN A 62 19.71 -5.32 11.06
N TYR A 63 19.61 -5.16 9.75
CA TYR A 63 20.75 -5.18 8.86
C TYR A 63 21.79 -4.14 9.25
N VAL A 64 21.38 -2.87 9.42
CA VAL A 64 22.28 -1.79 9.81
C VAL A 64 22.88 -2.04 11.20
N PHE A 65 22.11 -2.62 12.12
CA PHE A 65 22.58 -2.96 13.44
C PHE A 65 23.71 -4.01 13.42
N ASP A 66 23.57 -5.03 12.57
CA ASP A 66 24.55 -6.10 12.44
C ASP A 66 25.78 -5.67 11.64
N THR A 67 25.58 -5.01 10.51
CA THR A 67 26.66 -4.67 9.55
C THR A 67 27.33 -3.33 9.83
N GLY A 68 26.63 -2.41 10.51
CA GLY A 68 27.09 -1.05 10.79
C GLY A 68 27.09 -0.11 9.58
N VAL A 69 26.52 -0.52 8.45
CA VAL A 69 26.47 0.28 7.22
C VAL A 69 25.05 0.36 6.65
N ASP A 70 24.75 1.48 6.00
CA ASP A 70 23.52 1.61 5.23
C ASP A 70 23.68 0.99 3.84
N THR A 71 22.58 0.58 3.23
CA THR A 71 22.54 0.12 1.84
C THR A 71 21.41 0.77 1.05
N THR A 72 21.60 0.92 -0.24
CA THR A 72 20.58 1.30 -1.23
C THR A 72 20.08 0.09 -2.01
N THR A 73 20.64 -1.09 -1.75
CA THR A 73 20.29 -2.32 -2.47
C THR A 73 19.32 -3.16 -1.65
N PHE A 74 18.09 -3.29 -2.12
CA PHE A 74 17.08 -4.09 -1.42
C PHE A 74 17.49 -5.56 -1.26
N GLY A 75 18.22 -6.09 -2.23
CA GLY A 75 18.74 -7.47 -2.24
C GLY A 75 19.63 -7.83 -1.05
N ASP A 76 20.32 -6.83 -0.44
CA ASP A 76 21.19 -7.04 0.72
C ASP A 76 20.41 -7.49 1.98
N MET A 77 19.08 -7.28 1.98
CA MET A 77 18.19 -7.78 3.02
C MET A 77 17.84 -9.25 2.83
N LEU A 78 17.93 -9.74 1.61
CA LEU A 78 17.48 -11.07 1.20
C LEU A 78 18.64 -12.07 1.15
N SER A 79 19.82 -11.62 0.79
CA SER A 79 21.02 -12.44 0.62
C SER A 79 22.28 -11.71 1.01
N ASP A 80 23.29 -12.46 1.43
CA ASP A 80 24.60 -11.91 1.78
C ASP A 80 25.21 -11.15 0.60
N PRO A 81 25.43 -9.82 0.72
CA PRO A 81 26.03 -9.02 -0.34
C PRO A 81 27.52 -9.31 -0.53
N GLY A 82 28.16 -10.01 0.40
CA GLY A 82 29.59 -10.26 0.37
C GLY A 82 30.43 -9.02 0.73
N ALA A 83 31.74 -9.10 0.43
CA ALA A 83 32.64 -8.01 0.71
C ALA A 83 32.27 -6.74 -0.11
N PRO A 84 32.34 -5.52 0.48
CA PRO A 84 32.98 -5.20 1.76
C PRO A 84 32.10 -5.29 3.01
N VAL A 85 30.84 -5.72 2.89
CA VAL A 85 29.94 -5.83 4.04
C VAL A 85 30.39 -6.99 4.93
N VAL A 86 30.48 -6.73 6.22
CA VAL A 86 30.89 -7.71 7.24
C VAL A 86 29.77 -7.91 8.26
N ASN A 87 29.84 -9.02 9.00
CA ASN A 87 28.85 -9.35 10.05
C ASN A 87 27.40 -9.51 9.56
N TRP A 88 27.19 -9.74 8.28
CA TRP A 88 25.87 -10.05 7.78
C TRP A 88 25.37 -11.36 8.40
N SER A 89 24.20 -11.34 9.02
CA SER A 89 23.60 -12.50 9.72
C SER A 89 22.18 -12.85 9.26
N GLY A 90 21.73 -12.24 8.14
CA GLY A 90 20.41 -12.43 7.59
C GLY A 90 20.10 -13.85 7.06
N PRO A 91 19.06 -14.04 6.30
CA PRO A 91 18.23 -13.00 5.66
C PRO A 91 17.38 -12.21 6.67
N TYR A 92 17.26 -10.90 6.43
CA TYR A 92 16.49 -9.99 7.28
C TYR A 92 15.02 -9.87 6.86
N LEU A 93 14.72 -10.29 5.63
CA LEU A 93 13.39 -10.34 5.08
C LEU A 93 13.09 -11.73 4.53
N THR A 94 11.84 -12.16 4.65
CA THR A 94 11.36 -13.46 4.16
C THR A 94 10.71 -13.39 2.77
N MET A 95 11.10 -12.37 1.98
CA MET A 95 10.64 -12.19 0.61
C MET A 95 11.56 -12.92 -0.36
N ALA A 96 11.02 -13.39 -1.50
CA ALA A 96 11.82 -14.06 -2.53
C ALA A 96 12.65 -13.06 -3.37
N ASN A 97 12.13 -11.87 -3.55
CA ASN A 97 12.70 -10.77 -4.30
C ASN A 97 12.11 -9.44 -3.78
N ASN A 98 12.35 -8.34 -4.49
CA ASN A 98 11.82 -7.02 -4.16
C ASN A 98 10.45 -6.72 -4.79
N ASP A 99 9.80 -7.68 -5.43
CA ASP A 99 8.47 -7.46 -6.02
C ASP A 99 7.40 -7.45 -4.94
N GLN A 100 6.55 -6.45 -4.97
CA GLN A 100 5.32 -6.42 -4.17
C GLN A 100 4.22 -7.14 -4.96
N VAL A 101 3.46 -8.01 -4.30
CA VAL A 101 2.52 -8.95 -4.95
C VAL A 101 1.41 -8.25 -5.75
N VAL A 102 1.03 -7.04 -5.39
CA VAL A 102 -0.12 -6.31 -5.95
C VAL A 102 0.31 -5.07 -6.74
N TYR A 103 1.44 -4.46 -6.35
CA TYR A 103 1.96 -3.20 -6.89
C TYR A 103 3.30 -3.44 -7.59
N GLY A 104 4.13 -2.40 -7.71
CA GLY A 104 5.42 -2.49 -8.36
C GLY A 104 6.53 -3.14 -7.54
N THR A 105 7.67 -2.51 -7.47
CA THR A 105 8.87 -3.06 -6.82
C THR A 105 9.34 -2.20 -5.66
N TYR A 106 9.91 -2.86 -4.64
CA TYR A 106 10.59 -2.17 -3.55
C TYR A 106 12.01 -1.80 -3.92
N SER A 107 12.40 -0.59 -3.54
CA SER A 107 13.79 -0.13 -3.57
C SER A 107 14.11 0.75 -2.36
N TYR A 108 15.38 1.03 -2.13
CA TYR A 108 15.78 2.01 -1.13
C TYR A 108 16.37 3.25 -1.79
N GLY A 109 15.99 4.41 -1.26
CA GLY A 109 16.55 5.70 -1.60
C GLY A 109 17.14 6.38 -0.37
N MET A 110 18.13 7.24 -0.57
CA MET A 110 18.69 8.10 0.47
C MET A 110 18.42 9.54 0.12
N GLY A 111 17.78 10.28 1.01
CA GLY A 111 17.36 11.64 0.73
C GLY A 111 17.23 12.52 1.96
N LEU A 112 17.10 13.83 1.70
CA LEU A 112 16.87 14.84 2.71
C LEU A 112 15.43 14.77 3.23
N ASP A 113 15.25 15.07 4.52
CA ASP A 113 13.95 15.30 5.12
C ASP A 113 13.51 16.77 4.93
N SER A 114 13.54 17.26 3.70
CA SER A 114 13.09 18.61 3.39
C SER A 114 11.65 18.58 2.87
N ALA A 115 10.80 19.44 3.42
CA ALA A 115 9.47 19.64 2.89
C ALA A 115 9.54 20.06 1.41
N GLY A 116 8.73 19.42 0.56
CA GLY A 116 8.62 19.73 -0.86
C GLY A 116 9.52 18.93 -1.81
N THR A 117 10.24 17.91 -1.32
CA THR A 117 10.84 16.93 -2.24
C THR A 117 9.74 15.98 -2.70
N THR A 118 9.44 15.99 -3.98
CA THR A 118 8.61 14.93 -4.59
C THR A 118 9.39 13.63 -4.54
N PRO A 119 8.77 12.50 -4.18
CA PRO A 119 9.34 11.19 -4.38
C PRO A 119 9.84 11.09 -5.81
N SER A 120 11.08 10.75 -5.97
CA SER A 120 11.69 10.52 -7.26
C SER A 120 12.66 9.37 -7.08
N SER A 121 12.74 8.50 -8.08
CA SER A 121 13.73 7.43 -8.15
C SER A 121 15.18 7.90 -8.02
N THR A 122 15.38 9.21 -8.07
CA THR A 122 16.57 9.92 -7.68
C THR A 122 16.24 10.76 -6.45
N ALA A 123 16.37 10.17 -5.26
CA ALA A 123 16.36 10.92 -4.01
C ALA A 123 17.29 12.15 -4.17
N ALA A 124 16.80 13.33 -3.77
CA ALA A 124 17.63 14.52 -3.76
C ALA A 124 18.90 14.19 -2.99
N SER A 125 20.02 14.19 -3.70
CA SER A 125 21.29 13.66 -3.25
C SER A 125 21.62 14.18 -1.86
N CYS A 126 21.90 13.29 -0.94
CA CYS A 126 22.42 13.67 0.35
C CYS A 126 23.73 14.43 0.14
N VAL A 127 23.74 15.68 0.59
CA VAL A 127 24.98 16.48 0.57
C VAL A 127 25.71 16.33 1.89
N ALA A 128 27.01 16.29 1.83
CA ALA A 128 27.86 16.18 3.02
C ALA A 128 27.48 17.24 4.08
N GLY A 129 27.21 16.79 5.31
CA GLY A 129 26.81 17.64 6.43
C GLY A 129 25.28 17.85 6.59
N ALA A 130 24.48 17.37 5.67
CA ALA A 130 23.02 17.38 5.83
C ALA A 130 22.52 16.16 6.62
N VAL A 131 21.34 16.29 7.21
CA VAL A 131 20.66 15.16 7.84
C VAL A 131 19.90 14.41 6.75
N CYS A 132 20.36 13.19 6.48
CA CYS A 132 19.77 12.32 5.48
C CYS A 132 19.01 11.16 6.11
N TYR A 133 18.02 10.66 5.38
CA TYR A 133 17.20 9.54 5.77
C TYR A 133 17.19 8.47 4.69
N VAL A 134 16.99 7.24 5.12
CA VAL A 134 16.73 6.11 4.24
C VAL A 134 15.24 6.02 4.03
N TRP A 135 14.83 5.93 2.79
CA TRP A 135 13.46 5.83 2.34
C TRP A 135 13.23 4.50 1.63
N LEU A 136 12.20 3.80 2.02
CA LEU A 136 11.68 2.66 1.26
C LEU A 136 10.81 3.20 0.15
N GLN A 137 11.10 2.84 -1.08
CA GLN A 137 10.35 3.25 -2.26
C GLN A 137 9.49 2.08 -2.74
N LEU A 138 8.26 2.37 -3.16
CA LEU A 138 7.36 1.43 -3.82
C LEU A 138 6.67 2.13 -4.96
N ASP A 139 6.78 1.57 -6.15
CA ASP A 139 6.20 2.09 -7.37
C ASP A 139 4.79 1.56 -7.61
N GLU A 140 4.04 2.22 -8.50
CA GLU A 140 2.76 1.77 -9.08
C GLU A 140 1.62 1.54 -8.07
N ILE A 141 1.58 2.29 -6.97
CA ILE A 141 0.45 2.25 -6.03
C ILE A 141 -0.71 3.06 -6.63
N PRO A 142 -1.96 2.56 -6.63
CA PRO A 142 -3.11 3.40 -6.99
C PRO A 142 -3.19 4.65 -6.10
N GLU A 143 -3.39 5.83 -6.70
CA GLU A 143 -3.45 7.11 -5.98
C GLU A 143 -4.35 7.07 -4.75
N SER A 144 -5.56 6.50 -4.90
CA SER A 144 -6.52 6.37 -3.79
C SER A 144 -6.02 5.51 -2.62
N ILE A 145 -5.13 4.56 -2.87
CA ILE A 145 -4.50 3.76 -1.81
C ILE A 145 -3.36 4.55 -1.16
N ALA A 146 -2.54 5.26 -1.95
CA ALA A 146 -1.48 6.11 -1.43
C ALA A 146 -2.02 7.21 -0.51
N GLU A 147 -3.14 7.86 -0.87
CA GLU A 147 -3.83 8.84 -0.03
C GLU A 147 -4.27 8.25 1.32
N LEU A 148 -4.84 7.05 1.32
CA LEU A 148 -5.27 6.39 2.55
C LEU A 148 -4.09 5.95 3.43
N VAL A 149 -2.99 5.51 2.82
CA VAL A 149 -1.75 5.18 3.52
C VAL A 149 -1.15 6.42 4.18
N ASP A 150 -1.08 7.54 3.47
CA ASP A 150 -0.61 8.83 3.98
C ASP A 150 -1.42 9.28 5.20
N GLN A 151 -2.74 9.26 5.08
CA GLN A 151 -3.64 9.61 6.19
C GLN A 151 -3.45 8.71 7.42
N GLN A 152 -3.16 7.44 7.22
CA GLN A 152 -2.99 6.49 8.32
C GLN A 152 -1.61 6.57 8.97
N ILE A 153 -0.56 6.86 8.21
CA ILE A 153 0.82 6.98 8.71
C ILE A 153 1.06 8.34 9.35
N ASP A 154 0.73 9.42 8.65
CA ASP A 154 1.06 10.78 9.09
C ASP A 154 -0.09 11.47 9.82
N GLY A 155 -1.28 10.89 9.77
CA GLY A 155 -2.49 11.40 10.38
C GLY A 155 -3.06 12.59 9.61
N GLY A 156 -4.33 12.88 9.84
CA GLY A 156 -4.99 14.01 9.21
C GLY A 156 -6.16 13.60 8.31
N ASN A 157 -7.01 14.58 8.00
CA ASN A 157 -8.18 14.37 7.13
C ASN A 157 -7.88 14.74 5.67
N THR A 158 -6.68 15.22 5.39
CA THR A 158 -6.28 15.67 4.06
C THR A 158 -4.90 15.09 3.75
N PRO A 159 -4.75 14.38 2.62
CA PRO A 159 -3.45 13.86 2.19
C PRO A 159 -2.41 14.96 2.04
N SER A 160 -1.18 14.69 2.42
CA SER A 160 -0.06 15.61 2.31
C SER A 160 1.12 14.96 1.58
N PRO A 161 1.05 14.82 0.26
CA PRO A 161 1.94 13.95 -0.52
C PRO A 161 3.42 14.34 -0.48
N THR A 162 3.76 15.52 -0.02
CA THR A 162 5.15 16.03 -0.02
C THR A 162 5.75 16.20 1.37
N THR A 163 5.02 15.88 2.44
CA THR A 163 5.48 16.06 3.82
C THR A 163 5.19 14.82 4.65
N GLY A 164 5.87 14.66 5.77
CA GLY A 164 5.62 13.54 6.68
C GLY A 164 6.58 12.36 6.50
N ASN A 165 6.20 11.23 7.05
CA ASN A 165 6.95 9.97 6.99
C ASN A 165 6.59 9.13 5.77
N PHE A 166 5.42 9.38 5.19
CA PHE A 166 5.01 8.82 3.92
C PHE A 166 4.81 9.94 2.90
N ARG A 167 5.38 9.76 1.71
CA ARG A 167 5.31 10.72 0.62
C ARG A 167 5.02 10.00 -0.68
N TYR A 168 4.40 10.68 -1.63
CA TYR A 168 4.12 10.09 -2.93
C TYR A 168 3.99 11.14 -4.02
N ALA A 169 4.31 10.75 -5.25
CA ALA A 169 4.10 11.55 -6.45
C ALA A 169 3.18 10.80 -7.40
N VAL A 170 2.15 11.48 -7.90
CA VAL A 170 1.15 10.85 -8.77
C VAL A 170 1.46 11.12 -10.23
N THR A 171 1.49 10.06 -11.03
CA THR A 171 1.61 10.11 -12.47
C THR A 171 0.57 9.17 -13.10
N ALA A 172 -0.35 9.73 -13.88
CA ALA A 172 -1.41 8.97 -14.58
C ALA A 172 -2.31 8.10 -13.64
N GLY A 173 -2.55 8.56 -12.40
CA GLY A 173 -3.40 7.86 -11.42
C GLY A 173 -2.70 6.75 -10.64
N GLN A 174 -1.40 6.59 -10.83
CA GLN A 174 -0.52 5.76 -10.01
C GLN A 174 0.45 6.64 -9.23
N ALA A 175 0.81 6.21 -8.03
CA ALA A 175 1.72 6.90 -7.14
C ALA A 175 3.02 6.10 -7.00
N ASP A 176 4.12 6.81 -7.11
CA ASP A 176 5.43 6.35 -6.64
C ASP A 176 5.56 6.87 -5.22
N ALA A 177 5.69 5.98 -4.25
CA ALA A 177 5.64 6.30 -2.83
C ALA A 177 6.98 6.06 -2.14
N GLU A 178 7.23 6.86 -1.11
CA GLU A 178 8.41 6.77 -0.24
C GLU A 178 7.98 6.74 1.23
N PHE A 179 8.47 5.76 1.96
CA PHE A 179 8.27 5.62 3.40
C PHE A 179 9.59 5.78 4.15
N LYS A 180 9.64 6.72 5.10
CA LYS A 180 10.82 7.02 5.90
C LYS A 180 11.12 5.88 6.87
N ILE A 181 12.30 5.26 6.75
CA ILE A 181 12.73 4.18 7.64
C ILE A 181 13.52 4.71 8.83
N SER A 182 14.67 5.32 8.56
CA SER A 182 15.62 5.73 9.59
C SER A 182 16.51 6.86 9.12
N ARG A 183 17.19 7.49 10.06
CA ARG A 183 18.29 8.40 9.74
C ARG A 183 19.50 7.57 9.29
N CYS A 184 20.13 8.00 8.20
CA CYS A 184 21.37 7.39 7.73
C CYS A 184 22.48 7.43 8.79
N GLN A 185 23.29 6.37 8.84
CA GLN A 185 24.50 6.36 9.65
C GLN A 185 25.51 7.36 9.08
N THR A 186 26.24 8.03 9.98
CA THR A 186 27.24 9.04 9.58
C THR A 186 28.32 8.43 8.71
N GLY A 187 28.41 8.87 7.46
CA GLY A 187 29.44 8.50 6.49
C GLY A 187 29.02 7.54 5.38
N SER A 188 27.83 6.92 5.47
CA SER A 188 27.35 5.98 4.44
C SER A 188 26.37 6.57 3.43
N CYS A 189 25.92 7.80 3.65
CA CYS A 189 24.96 8.49 2.76
C CYS A 189 25.59 9.60 1.90
N SER A 190 26.88 9.51 1.61
CA SER A 190 27.57 10.51 0.77
C SER A 190 28.08 9.91 -0.54
#